data_5c64a0e3689457318eb3c00ed0b559e0
#
_entry.id   5c64a0e3689457318eb3c00ed0b559e0
#
_cell.length_a   1.000
_cell.length_b   1.000
_cell.length_c   1.000
_cell.angle_alpha   90.00
_cell.angle_beta   90.00
_cell.angle_gamma   90.00
#
_symmetry.space_group_name_H-M   'P 1'
#
loop_
_entity.id
_entity.type
_entity.pdbx_description
1 polymer ?
#
loop_
_entity_poly.entity_id
_entity_poly.type
_entity_poly.pdbx_seq_one_letter_code
_entity_poly.pdbx_strand_id
1 'polypeptide(L)'
;YERFDTIGLNYRMSEVSAAVGLAQFERIGDIVDRRIAVAKMFDEAVKGCEWIVPQYTPEGYKHSHYTFSFEYKGFEALGITWKEFYNMYVEMGGDGFYSACVVPYLEPVFQKNEKYKNIYTKGICPVAEDLQKKIMQFKTNYRSLSEARIKANILKVLVDKLGRKK
;
A
#
# COMPACT_ATOMS: atom_id res chain seq x y z
N TYR A 1 30.40 -23.12 -31.63
CA TYR A 1 29.32 -22.12 -31.53
C TYR A 1 29.10 -21.84 -30.04
N GLU A 2 29.70 -20.79 -29.55
CA GLU A 2 29.38 -20.26 -28.22
C GLU A 2 28.06 -19.50 -28.34
N ARG A 3 27.03 -19.90 -27.56
CA ARG A 3 25.70 -19.31 -27.60
C ARG A 3 25.34 -18.48 -26.38
N PHE A 4 26.02 -18.69 -25.28
CA PHE A 4 25.65 -18.09 -24.00
C PHE A 4 26.90 -17.64 -23.24
N ASP A 5 26.99 -16.35 -22.96
CA ASP A 5 28.11 -15.76 -22.23
C ASP A 5 27.84 -15.73 -20.70
N THR A 6 26.56 -15.91 -20.31
CA THR A 6 26.15 -15.82 -18.91
C THR A 6 25.12 -16.89 -18.56
N ILE A 7 25.04 -17.24 -17.28
CA ILE A 7 23.97 -18.08 -16.75
C ILE A 7 22.70 -17.25 -16.67
N GLY A 8 21.63 -17.71 -17.30
CA GLY A 8 20.33 -17.07 -17.31
C GLY A 8 19.20 -18.01 -16.95
N LEU A 9 18.03 -17.46 -16.65
CA LEU A 9 16.81 -18.21 -16.40
C LEU A 9 15.92 -18.22 -17.65
N ASN A 10 15.12 -19.27 -17.79
CA ASN A 10 14.15 -19.38 -18.88
C ASN A 10 12.83 -18.70 -18.49
N TYR A 11 12.67 -17.43 -18.84
CA TYR A 11 11.47 -16.63 -18.54
C TYR A 11 10.35 -16.79 -19.58
N ARG A 12 10.18 -17.97 -20.17
CA ARG A 12 9.07 -18.22 -21.09
C ARG A 12 7.75 -18.29 -20.33
N MET A 13 6.84 -17.36 -20.69
CA MET A 13 5.48 -17.37 -20.17
C MET A 13 4.72 -18.56 -20.78
N SER A 14 3.96 -19.30 -19.96
CA SER A 14 3.07 -20.34 -20.47
C SER A 14 1.91 -19.71 -21.26
N GLU A 15 1.37 -20.45 -22.24
CA GLU A 15 0.22 -19.97 -23.03
C GLU A 15 -1.01 -19.68 -22.17
N VAL A 16 -1.24 -20.47 -21.12
CA VAL A 16 -2.34 -20.24 -20.18
C VAL A 16 -2.15 -18.90 -19.45
N SER A 17 -0.95 -18.63 -18.96
CA SER A 17 -0.64 -17.34 -18.32
C SER A 17 -0.75 -16.18 -19.30
N ALA A 18 -0.32 -16.38 -20.54
CA ALA A 18 -0.41 -15.38 -21.60
C ALA A 18 -1.87 -15.06 -21.96
N ALA A 19 -2.72 -16.08 -22.08
CA ALA A 19 -4.16 -15.92 -22.36
C ALA A 19 -4.86 -15.12 -21.26
N VAL A 20 -4.61 -15.44 -19.98
CA VAL A 20 -5.14 -14.68 -18.85
C VAL A 20 -4.60 -13.26 -18.85
N GLY A 21 -3.30 -13.09 -19.11
CA GLY A 21 -2.65 -11.78 -19.21
C GLY A 21 -3.28 -10.90 -20.30
N LEU A 22 -3.51 -11.47 -21.48
CA LEU A 22 -4.15 -10.76 -22.60
C LEU A 22 -5.56 -10.27 -22.24
N ALA A 23 -6.39 -11.15 -21.67
CA ALA A 23 -7.74 -10.79 -21.24
C ALA A 23 -7.75 -9.67 -20.16
N GLN A 24 -6.73 -9.58 -19.31
CA GLN A 24 -6.60 -8.48 -18.36
C GLN A 24 -6.08 -7.21 -19.05
N PHE A 25 -5.15 -7.36 -19.99
CA PHE A 25 -4.58 -6.22 -20.73
C PHE A 25 -5.64 -5.50 -21.59
N GLU A 26 -6.54 -6.22 -22.24
CA GLU A 26 -7.65 -5.65 -22.99
C GLU A 26 -8.57 -4.74 -22.15
N ARG A 27 -8.62 -4.95 -20.83
CA ARG A 27 -9.45 -4.20 -19.89
C ARG A 27 -8.65 -3.30 -18.94
N ILE A 28 -7.35 -3.13 -19.19
CA ILE A 28 -6.48 -2.45 -18.22
C ILE A 28 -6.90 -1.00 -17.97
N GLY A 29 -7.42 -0.32 -18.99
CA GLY A 29 -7.96 1.04 -18.88
C GLY A 29 -9.08 1.11 -17.84
N ASP A 30 -10.10 0.30 -17.98
CA ASP A 30 -11.25 0.24 -17.08
C ASP A 30 -10.85 -0.16 -15.66
N ILE A 31 -9.90 -1.11 -15.54
CA ILE A 31 -9.39 -1.56 -14.24
C ILE A 31 -8.67 -0.42 -13.53
N VAL A 32 -7.80 0.31 -14.21
CA VAL A 32 -7.05 1.44 -13.65
C VAL A 32 -7.98 2.59 -13.29
N ASP A 33 -8.91 2.96 -14.16
CA ASP A 33 -9.85 4.06 -13.91
C ASP A 33 -10.77 3.77 -12.73
N ARG A 34 -11.20 2.52 -12.55
CA ARG A 34 -11.93 2.08 -11.35
C ARG A 34 -11.10 2.21 -10.08
N ARG A 35 -9.84 1.80 -10.10
CA ARG A 35 -8.93 1.96 -8.95
C ARG A 35 -8.71 3.42 -8.59
N ILE A 36 -8.55 4.29 -9.58
CA ILE A 36 -8.44 5.74 -9.38
C ILE A 36 -9.72 6.29 -8.75
N ALA A 37 -10.90 5.87 -9.23
CA ALA A 37 -12.18 6.30 -8.67
C ALA A 37 -12.32 5.88 -7.20
N VAL A 38 -11.91 4.66 -6.85
CA VAL A 38 -11.90 4.18 -5.45
C VAL A 38 -10.91 4.99 -4.61
N ALA A 39 -9.69 5.21 -5.10
CA ALA A 39 -8.69 5.99 -4.37
C ALA A 39 -9.17 7.42 -4.07
N LYS A 40 -9.87 8.07 -5.01
CA LYS A 40 -10.50 9.39 -4.79
C LYS A 40 -11.53 9.36 -3.67
N MET A 41 -12.28 8.28 -3.49
CA MET A 41 -13.24 8.16 -2.37
C MET A 41 -12.52 8.12 -1.02
N PHE A 42 -11.40 7.40 -0.93
CA PHE A 42 -10.58 7.37 0.28
C PHE A 42 -9.87 8.70 0.53
N ASP A 43 -9.38 9.36 -0.53
CA ASP A 43 -8.75 10.67 -0.44
C ASP A 43 -9.74 11.72 0.11
N GLU A 44 -10.95 11.75 -0.40
CA GLU A 44 -12.02 12.61 0.12
C GLU A 44 -12.41 12.26 1.57
N ALA A 45 -12.36 10.98 1.95
CA ALA A 45 -12.65 10.56 3.31
C ALA A 45 -11.66 11.12 4.33
N VAL A 46 -10.38 11.26 3.95
CA VAL A 46 -9.30 11.77 4.81
C VAL A 46 -8.98 13.24 4.59
N LYS A 47 -9.68 13.93 3.70
CA LYS A 47 -9.44 15.32 3.36
C LYS A 47 -9.48 16.22 4.60
N GLY A 48 -8.44 17.03 4.78
CA GLY A 48 -8.27 17.90 5.94
C GLY A 48 -7.84 17.17 7.22
N CYS A 49 -7.46 15.89 7.14
CA CYS A 49 -6.86 15.16 8.24
C CYS A 49 -5.34 15.30 8.17
N GLU A 50 -4.72 15.89 9.21
CA GLU A 50 -3.27 16.17 9.22
C GLU A 50 -2.43 14.95 9.61
N TRP A 51 -3.05 13.93 10.23
CA TRP A 51 -2.37 12.73 10.69
C TRP A 51 -2.56 11.50 9.77
N ILE A 52 -3.30 11.66 8.65
CA ILE A 52 -3.31 10.73 7.51
C ILE A 52 -2.87 11.53 6.28
N VAL A 53 -1.68 11.24 5.78
CA VAL A 53 -1.08 11.96 4.66
C VAL A 53 -1.03 11.04 3.44
N PRO A 54 -1.95 11.21 2.47
CA PRO A 54 -1.94 10.41 1.24
C PRO A 54 -0.63 10.57 0.46
N GLN A 55 -0.31 9.55 -0.32
CA GLN A 55 0.84 9.58 -1.22
C GLN A 55 0.69 10.71 -2.23
N TYR A 56 1.70 11.58 -2.31
CA TYR A 56 1.74 12.67 -3.28
C TYR A 56 1.94 12.13 -4.70
N THR A 57 1.18 12.65 -5.63
CA THR A 57 1.35 12.40 -7.07
C THR A 57 1.71 13.72 -7.74
N PRO A 58 2.93 13.85 -8.32
CA PRO A 58 3.34 15.06 -9.01
C PRO A 58 2.43 15.39 -10.21
N GLU A 59 2.37 16.66 -10.58
CA GLU A 59 1.66 17.11 -11.78
C GLU A 59 2.24 16.43 -13.03
N GLY A 60 1.38 16.04 -13.97
CA GLY A 60 1.75 15.31 -15.18
C GLY A 60 1.92 13.79 -15.01
N TYR A 61 1.81 13.27 -13.77
CA TYR A 61 1.88 11.83 -13.51
C TYR A 61 0.48 11.24 -13.27
N LYS A 62 0.25 10.03 -13.78
CA LYS A 62 -0.96 9.25 -13.51
C LYS A 62 -0.63 8.13 -12.53
N HIS A 63 -1.17 8.20 -11.32
CA HIS A 63 -1.06 7.12 -10.32
C HIS A 63 -2.14 6.07 -10.59
N SER A 64 -1.76 4.81 -10.78
CA SER A 64 -2.70 3.70 -11.02
C SER A 64 -3.41 3.20 -9.75
N HIS A 65 -2.96 3.62 -8.59
CA HIS A 65 -3.50 3.24 -7.28
C HIS A 65 -3.67 1.73 -7.12
N TYR A 66 -2.58 0.97 -7.23
CA TYR A 66 -2.60 -0.44 -6.86
C TYR A 66 -3.19 -0.64 -5.46
N THR A 67 -2.80 0.26 -4.55
CA THR A 67 -3.42 0.49 -3.25
C THR A 67 -3.58 1.99 -3.03
N PHE A 68 -4.46 2.41 -2.11
CA PHE A 68 -4.47 3.76 -1.58
C PHE A 68 -3.51 3.79 -0.39
N SER A 69 -2.34 4.36 -0.61
CA SER A 69 -1.25 4.41 0.37
C SER A 69 -1.21 5.77 1.06
N PHE A 70 -0.89 5.78 2.35
CA PHE A 70 -0.72 6.99 3.14
C PHE A 70 0.28 6.80 4.28
N GLU A 71 0.85 7.89 4.76
CA GLU A 71 1.61 7.95 6.00
C GLU A 71 0.64 8.20 7.17
N TYR A 72 0.71 7.33 8.17
CA TYR A 72 -0.06 7.44 9.41
C TYR A 72 0.75 8.11 10.50
N LYS A 73 0.29 9.26 10.98
CA LYS A 73 0.86 10.06 12.08
C LYS A 73 -0.05 10.09 13.30
N GLY A 74 -0.99 9.16 13.39
CA GLY A 74 -1.99 9.14 14.47
C GLY A 74 -1.40 8.86 15.84
N PHE A 75 -0.24 8.19 15.91
CA PHE A 75 0.42 8.01 17.21
C PHE A 75 0.97 9.33 17.74
N GLU A 76 1.64 10.09 16.90
CA GLU A 76 2.19 11.41 17.26
C GLU A 76 1.10 12.45 17.53
N ALA A 77 0.00 12.39 16.77
CA ALA A 77 -1.08 13.36 16.85
C ALA A 77 -2.11 13.08 17.95
N LEU A 78 -2.42 11.80 18.19
CA LEU A 78 -3.56 11.37 19.02
C LEU A 78 -3.19 10.36 20.10
N GLY A 79 -1.95 9.85 20.11
CA GLY A 79 -1.54 8.74 20.98
C GLY A 79 -2.11 7.37 20.56
N ILE A 80 -2.71 7.28 19.37
CA ILE A 80 -3.36 6.07 18.85
C ILE A 80 -2.37 5.33 17.95
N THR A 81 -2.03 4.10 18.29
CA THR A 81 -1.18 3.25 17.45
C THR A 81 -1.90 2.86 16.17
N TRP A 82 -1.14 2.50 15.11
CA TRP A 82 -1.72 2.00 13.87
C TRP A 82 -2.60 0.75 14.08
N LYS A 83 -2.26 -0.07 15.08
CA LYS A 83 -3.01 -1.29 15.40
C LYS A 83 -4.37 -0.98 16.05
N GLU A 84 -4.42 0.02 16.91
CA GLU A 84 -5.69 0.49 17.49
C GLU A 84 -6.57 1.12 16.40
N PHE A 85 -5.99 1.95 15.56
CA PHE A 85 -6.71 2.53 14.41
C PHE A 85 -7.25 1.45 13.46
N TYR A 86 -6.43 0.43 13.15
CA TYR A 86 -6.86 -0.73 12.37
C TYR A 86 -8.06 -1.43 13.01
N ASN A 87 -7.98 -1.73 14.30
CA ASN A 87 -9.06 -2.41 15.00
C ASN A 87 -10.36 -1.59 14.99
N MET A 88 -10.28 -0.28 15.29
CA MET A 88 -11.45 0.62 15.24
C MET A 88 -12.09 0.63 13.84
N TYR A 89 -11.29 0.69 12.78
CA TYR A 89 -11.79 0.68 11.41
C TYR A 89 -12.50 -0.63 11.07
N VAL A 90 -11.91 -1.76 11.43
CA VAL A 90 -12.48 -3.10 11.19
C VAL A 90 -13.75 -3.33 12.01
N GLU A 91 -13.77 -2.93 13.29
CA GLU A 91 -14.95 -3.02 14.17
C GLU A 91 -16.14 -2.22 13.66
N MET A 92 -15.88 -1.10 12.97
CA MET A 92 -16.92 -0.32 12.29
C MET A 92 -17.39 -0.92 10.96
N GLY A 93 -16.86 -2.08 10.57
CA GLY A 93 -17.19 -2.76 9.31
C GLY A 93 -16.29 -2.38 8.14
N GLY A 94 -15.15 -1.73 8.40
CA GLY A 94 -14.10 -1.52 7.41
C GLY A 94 -13.42 -2.82 7.01
N ASP A 95 -12.73 -2.81 5.88
CA ASP A 95 -11.88 -3.94 5.49
C ASP A 95 -10.53 -3.88 6.22
N GLY A 96 -9.86 -5.03 6.36
CA GLY A 96 -8.47 -5.02 6.75
C GLY A 96 -7.59 -4.27 5.74
N PHE A 97 -6.55 -3.62 6.22
CA PHE A 97 -5.57 -2.95 5.38
C PHE A 97 -4.15 -3.40 5.70
N TYR A 98 -3.25 -3.26 4.75
CA TYR A 98 -1.84 -3.57 4.97
C TYR A 98 -1.18 -2.42 5.74
N SER A 99 -0.35 -2.77 6.71
CA SER A 99 0.39 -1.80 7.52
C SER A 99 1.72 -2.40 7.98
N ALA A 100 2.56 -1.57 8.56
CA ALA A 100 3.87 -1.97 9.06
C ALA A 100 4.69 -2.72 8.00
N CYS A 101 4.82 -2.12 6.80
CA CYS A 101 5.69 -2.66 5.76
C CYS A 101 7.08 -2.93 6.33
N VAL A 102 7.63 -4.10 6.02
CA VAL A 102 8.93 -4.51 6.55
C VAL A 102 10.07 -4.03 5.67
N VAL A 103 11.20 -3.73 6.30
CA VAL A 103 12.46 -3.48 5.59
C VAL A 103 13.16 -4.83 5.38
N PRO A 104 13.28 -5.33 4.15
CA PRO A 104 13.73 -6.70 3.88
C PRO A 104 15.05 -7.07 4.54
N TYR A 105 16.04 -6.19 4.54
CA TYR A 105 17.33 -6.49 5.10
C TYR A 105 17.33 -6.60 6.64
N LEU A 106 16.28 -6.14 7.34
CA LEU A 106 16.11 -6.33 8.78
C LEU A 106 15.42 -7.65 9.14
N GLU A 107 14.96 -8.41 8.13
CA GLU A 107 14.33 -9.70 8.33
C GLU A 107 15.32 -10.77 8.83
N PRO A 108 14.86 -11.74 9.63
CA PRO A 108 15.71 -12.78 10.21
C PRO A 108 16.58 -13.54 9.21
N VAL A 109 16.13 -13.69 7.97
CA VAL A 109 16.87 -14.37 6.91
C VAL A 109 18.20 -13.67 6.59
N PHE A 110 18.26 -12.36 6.71
CA PHE A 110 19.49 -11.57 6.53
C PHE A 110 20.24 -11.41 7.83
N GLN A 111 19.54 -11.17 8.95
CA GLN A 111 20.14 -10.89 10.24
C GLN A 111 20.82 -12.12 10.87
N LYS A 112 20.33 -13.33 10.61
CA LYS A 112 20.91 -14.59 11.12
C LYS A 112 21.91 -15.24 10.17
N ASN A 113 22.06 -14.73 8.95
CA ASN A 113 22.94 -15.31 7.96
C ASN A 113 24.36 -14.73 8.11
N GLU A 114 25.34 -15.61 8.35
CA GLU A 114 26.75 -15.24 8.57
C GLU A 114 27.34 -14.38 7.44
N LYS A 115 26.90 -14.60 6.19
CA LYS A 115 27.33 -13.82 5.03
C LYS A 115 26.82 -12.40 5.03
N TYR A 116 25.61 -12.17 5.57
CA TYR A 116 24.87 -10.92 5.38
C TYR A 116 24.71 -10.07 6.65
N LYS A 117 24.77 -10.66 7.84
CA LYS A 117 24.51 -9.98 9.12
C LYS A 117 25.37 -8.74 9.37
N ASN A 118 26.60 -8.72 8.84
CA ASN A 118 27.52 -7.59 8.99
C ASN A 118 27.40 -6.57 7.85
N ILE A 119 26.68 -6.91 6.77
CA ILE A 119 26.47 -6.04 5.61
C ILE A 119 25.16 -5.27 5.78
N TYR A 120 24.10 -5.97 6.17
CA TYR A 120 22.75 -5.45 6.29
C TYR A 120 22.42 -5.10 7.75
N THR A 121 22.92 -3.96 8.20
CA THR A 121 22.71 -3.48 9.56
C THR A 121 21.62 -2.42 9.62
N LYS A 122 21.01 -2.26 10.79
CA LYS A 122 20.07 -1.15 11.03
C LYS A 122 20.79 0.20 10.83
N GLY A 123 20.11 1.15 10.20
CA GLY A 123 20.65 2.48 9.88
C GLY A 123 21.11 2.65 8.43
N ILE A 124 21.15 1.57 7.61
CA ILE A 124 21.54 1.67 6.19
C ILE A 124 20.53 2.50 5.39
N CYS A 125 19.24 2.30 5.62
CA CYS A 125 18.17 3.05 4.95
C CYS A 125 17.26 3.70 6.00
N PRO A 126 17.70 4.79 6.66
CA PRO A 126 16.98 5.36 7.81
C PRO A 126 15.57 5.84 7.48
N VAL A 127 15.35 6.34 6.26
CA VAL A 127 14.02 6.76 5.80
C VAL A 127 13.07 5.56 5.71
N ALA A 128 13.53 4.45 5.12
CA ALA A 128 12.70 3.23 5.02
C ALA A 128 12.41 2.63 6.41
N GLU A 129 13.40 2.65 7.29
CA GLU A 129 13.27 2.15 8.66
C GLU A 129 12.28 2.99 9.49
N ASP A 130 12.24 4.30 9.30
CA ASP A 130 11.24 5.17 9.93
C ASP A 130 9.85 4.95 9.36
N LEU A 131 9.73 4.91 8.04
CA LEU A 131 8.44 4.79 7.34
C LEU A 131 7.77 3.42 7.48
N GLN A 132 8.52 2.33 7.74
CA GLN A 132 7.95 0.98 7.81
C GLN A 132 6.79 0.82 8.79
N LYS A 133 6.75 1.63 9.87
CA LYS A 133 5.70 1.61 10.90
C LYS A 133 4.57 2.61 10.63
N LYS A 134 4.71 3.44 9.60
CA LYS A 134 3.81 4.55 9.31
C LYS A 134 3.04 4.37 8.01
N ILE A 135 3.54 3.55 7.07
CA ILE A 135 2.86 3.33 5.80
C ILE A 135 1.72 2.35 5.97
N MET A 136 0.53 2.77 5.54
CA MET A 136 -0.68 1.97 5.49
C MET A 136 -1.28 1.98 4.10
N GLN A 137 -1.95 0.88 3.72
CA GLN A 137 -2.43 0.67 2.36
C GLN A 137 -3.82 0.06 2.37
N PHE A 138 -4.80 0.83 1.91
CA PHE A 138 -6.15 0.32 1.65
C PHE A 138 -6.24 -0.31 0.27
N LYS A 139 -7.01 -1.37 0.13
CA LYS A 139 -7.28 -1.99 -1.18
C LYS A 139 -8.09 -1.04 -2.06
N THR A 140 -7.88 -1.13 -3.37
CA THR A 140 -8.62 -0.36 -4.39
C THR A 140 -9.35 -1.25 -5.40
N ASN A 141 -9.22 -2.57 -5.26
CA ASN A 141 -9.76 -3.58 -6.18
C ASN A 141 -11.16 -4.06 -5.80
N TYR A 142 -12.03 -3.14 -5.39
CA TYR A 142 -13.44 -3.47 -5.12
C TYR A 142 -14.18 -3.91 -6.37
N ARG A 143 -15.14 -4.82 -6.20
CA ARG A 143 -16.00 -5.30 -7.29
C ARG A 143 -16.95 -4.21 -7.78
N SER A 144 -17.46 -3.38 -6.88
CA SER A 144 -18.32 -2.24 -7.20
C SER A 144 -17.86 -0.95 -6.51
N LEU A 145 -18.18 0.19 -7.13
CA LEU A 145 -17.92 1.50 -6.52
C LEU A 145 -18.81 1.75 -5.29
N SER A 146 -20.01 1.14 -5.23
CA SER A 146 -20.90 1.24 -4.06
C SER A 146 -20.27 0.58 -2.83
N GLU A 147 -19.68 -0.60 -2.98
CA GLU A 147 -18.95 -1.27 -1.90
C GLU A 147 -17.77 -0.42 -1.41
N ALA A 148 -16.96 0.11 -2.33
CA ALA A 148 -15.86 1.00 -2.00
C ALA A 148 -16.32 2.25 -1.24
N ARG A 149 -17.42 2.85 -1.65
CA ARG A 149 -18.00 4.03 -1.01
C ARG A 149 -18.41 3.77 0.44
N ILE A 150 -18.99 2.59 0.73
CA ILE A 150 -19.33 2.20 2.11
C ILE A 150 -18.05 2.20 2.96
N LYS A 151 -16.96 1.60 2.47
CA LYS A 151 -15.70 1.50 3.21
C LYS A 151 -15.02 2.86 3.38
N ALA A 152 -15.05 3.70 2.37
CA ALA A 152 -14.54 5.07 2.47
C ALA A 152 -15.36 5.92 3.46
N ASN A 153 -16.69 5.75 3.50
CA ASN A 153 -17.53 6.43 4.47
C ASN A 153 -17.25 5.98 5.92
N ILE A 154 -16.98 4.70 6.14
CA ILE A 154 -16.55 4.21 7.46
C ILE A 154 -15.25 4.89 7.88
N LEU A 155 -14.26 4.98 6.98
CA LEU A 155 -13.02 5.71 7.25
C LEU A 155 -13.29 7.18 7.60
N LYS A 156 -14.15 7.85 6.81
CA LYS A 156 -14.52 9.23 7.07
C LYS A 156 -15.11 9.42 8.46
N VAL A 157 -16.07 8.57 8.84
CA VAL A 157 -16.73 8.63 10.17
C VAL A 157 -15.72 8.39 11.29
N LEU A 158 -14.79 7.45 11.11
CA LEU A 158 -13.74 7.18 12.09
C LEU A 158 -12.80 8.39 12.24
N VAL A 159 -12.35 8.97 11.13
CA VAL A 159 -11.50 10.16 11.12
C VAL A 159 -12.21 11.35 11.76
N ASP A 160 -13.48 11.58 11.46
CA ASP A 160 -14.28 12.65 12.06
C ASP A 160 -14.45 12.46 13.58
N LYS A 161 -14.64 11.21 14.03
CA LYS A 161 -14.75 10.84 15.45
C LYS A 161 -13.45 11.09 16.23
N LEU A 162 -12.31 10.81 15.61
CA LEU A 162 -11.00 10.98 16.23
C LEU A 162 -10.48 12.43 16.15
N GLY A 163 -11.08 13.27 15.30
CA GLY A 163 -10.67 14.64 15.02
C GLY A 163 -9.71 14.77 13.85
N ARG A 164 -9.97 15.69 12.94
CA ARG A 164 -9.13 15.92 11.74
C ARG A 164 -7.91 16.76 12.05
N LYS A 165 -8.04 17.65 13.02
CA LYS A 165 -6.97 18.51 13.52
C LYS A 165 -6.77 18.25 15.00
N LYS A 166 -5.55 18.44 15.43
CA LYS A 166 -5.22 18.49 16.83
C LYS A 166 -5.44 19.90 17.37
#